data_8ed0b064428a241a7beb05fa01ebad4d
#
_entry.id   8ed0b064428a241a7beb05fa01ebad4d
#
_cell.length_a   1.000
_cell.length_b   1.000
_cell.length_c   1.000
_cell.angle_alpha   90.00
_cell.angle_beta   90.00
_cell.angle_gamma   90.00
#
_symmetry.space_group_name_H-M   'P 1'
#
loop_
_entity.id
_entity.type
_entity.pdbx_description
1 polymer ?
#
loop_
_entity_poly.entity_id
_entity_poly.type
_entity_poly.pdbx_seq_one_letter_code
_entity_poly.pdbx_strand_id
1 'polypeptide(L)'
;MNTKYIFVTGGVASSLGKGIIAASLAKLLQARGLRVTIQKFDPYINIDPGTLNPYEHGECYVTEDGAETDLDLGHYERFLGIHTSKANNVTTGKIYHTVITKEREGAYLGKTVQIVPHITDENKRRMLLLGKTGDYDVIITEVGGTVGDIESQPFIEAMRQLQWELPEEDFLSIHLTLIPYLKAAQELKTKPTQHSVQELQALGVHPDIIVCRTEKELSPELRHKIALFCNVKPGHVIQSIDAWSIYQVPLNMEAENLGKMVVDKLEIPGLPEPDLEALKAFLERLKHPLHEVDIALVGKYVELQDAYKSIQESVVHAGAANSCKVRVHTLQAENINDGNADEVLGKMDGILVAPGFGERGLEGKISAVKYARTHNVPFFGICLGMQMAVVEFARNVLGYAEAASTEVNPRTPHPVIDLMEDQKSTTIKGGTMRLGAYKCRLAEGSLARSIYGTEEIAERHRHRYEFNNAYLRQMQEAGLKVSGVNPDTGLVEIVEIPSHPFFIATQFHPEYKSTPEHPQPLFVHFVKACMDRR
;
A
#
# COMPACT_ATOMS: atom_id res chain seq x y z
N MET A 1 28.36 -10.77 6.40
CA MET A 1 27.33 -11.82 6.54
C MET A 1 26.73 -12.05 5.16
N ASN A 2 26.47 -13.31 4.75
CA ASN A 2 25.69 -13.57 3.54
C ASN A 2 24.24 -13.11 3.75
N THR A 3 23.59 -12.67 2.66
CA THR A 3 22.16 -12.34 2.72
C THR A 3 21.34 -13.60 3.00
N LYS A 4 20.42 -13.51 3.95
CA LYS A 4 19.48 -14.59 4.32
C LYS A 4 18.17 -14.43 3.56
N TYR A 5 17.56 -15.55 3.17
CA TYR A 5 16.33 -15.58 2.37
C TYR A 5 15.22 -16.32 3.11
N ILE A 6 14.13 -15.63 3.38
CA ILE A 6 12.95 -16.17 4.05
C ILE A 6 11.80 -16.20 3.05
N PHE A 7 11.14 -17.34 2.91
CA PHE A 7 10.00 -17.50 2.02
C PHE A 7 8.73 -17.70 2.84
N VAL A 8 7.73 -16.85 2.58
CA VAL A 8 6.42 -16.91 3.22
C VAL A 8 5.40 -17.40 2.21
N THR A 9 4.88 -18.59 2.42
CA THR A 9 3.82 -19.21 1.62
C THR A 9 2.53 -19.27 2.42
N GLY A 10 1.40 -19.52 1.77
CA GLY A 10 0.13 -19.71 2.45
C GLY A 10 -0.76 -20.73 1.78
N GLY A 11 -1.61 -21.34 2.56
CA GLY A 11 -2.56 -22.33 2.07
C GLY A 11 -3.92 -22.21 2.75
N VAL A 12 -4.84 -23.11 2.41
CA VAL A 12 -6.24 -23.17 2.87
C VAL A 12 -7.14 -22.11 2.21
N ALA A 13 -6.79 -20.83 2.28
CA ALA A 13 -7.59 -19.74 1.70
C ALA A 13 -6.71 -18.52 1.38
N SER A 14 -7.19 -17.65 0.50
CA SER A 14 -6.64 -16.31 0.28
C SER A 14 -6.90 -15.41 1.51
N SER A 15 -6.24 -14.25 1.54
CA SER A 15 -6.45 -13.21 2.56
C SER A 15 -6.22 -13.65 4.03
N LEU A 16 -5.38 -14.67 4.25
CA LEU A 16 -4.99 -15.11 5.60
C LEU A 16 -4.05 -14.11 6.30
N GLY A 17 -3.51 -13.12 5.58
CA GLY A 17 -2.61 -12.12 6.12
C GLY A 17 -1.12 -12.48 5.97
N LYS A 18 -0.72 -13.17 4.89
CA LYS A 18 0.70 -13.42 4.57
C LYS A 18 1.54 -12.16 4.61
N GLY A 19 1.07 -11.08 3.96
CA GLY A 19 1.75 -9.79 3.91
C GLY A 19 1.95 -9.17 5.30
N ILE A 20 0.95 -9.26 6.16
CA ILE A 20 1.03 -8.76 7.54
C ILE A 20 2.01 -9.58 8.38
N ILE A 21 2.04 -10.92 8.22
CA ILE A 21 3.01 -11.76 8.92
C ILE A 21 4.43 -11.50 8.40
N ALA A 22 4.62 -11.38 7.08
CA ALA A 22 5.90 -11.03 6.49
C ALA A 22 6.40 -9.66 6.98
N ALA A 23 5.52 -8.65 6.97
CA ALA A 23 5.83 -7.31 7.46
C ALA A 23 6.12 -7.29 8.97
N SER A 24 5.37 -8.07 9.76
CA SER A 24 5.59 -8.21 11.20
C SER A 24 6.94 -8.85 11.51
N LEU A 25 7.28 -9.94 10.83
CA LEU A 25 8.60 -10.57 10.98
C LEU A 25 9.72 -9.60 10.56
N ALA A 26 9.55 -8.93 9.42
CA ALA A 26 10.54 -7.95 8.97
C ALA A 26 10.76 -6.84 10.00
N LYS A 27 9.69 -6.33 10.61
CA LYS A 27 9.78 -5.34 11.70
C LYS A 27 10.53 -5.87 12.91
N LEU A 28 10.28 -7.12 13.33
CA LEU A 28 11.00 -7.76 14.43
C LEU A 28 12.51 -7.91 14.16
N LEU A 29 12.86 -8.30 12.93
CA LEU A 29 14.26 -8.42 12.51
C LEU A 29 14.94 -7.06 12.37
N GLN A 30 14.24 -6.06 11.82
CA GLN A 30 14.71 -4.67 11.74
C GLN A 30 14.94 -4.09 13.14
N ALA A 31 14.03 -4.34 14.08
CA ALA A 31 14.13 -3.88 15.47
C ALA A 31 15.31 -4.52 16.24
N ARG A 32 15.87 -5.63 15.72
CA ARG A 32 17.12 -6.24 16.19
C ARG A 32 18.38 -5.68 15.50
N GLY A 33 18.22 -4.70 14.61
CA GLY A 33 19.32 -4.01 13.92
C GLY A 33 19.70 -4.59 12.56
N LEU A 34 18.91 -5.51 11.99
CA LEU A 34 19.13 -6.05 10.65
C LEU A 34 18.54 -5.13 9.57
N ARG A 35 19.22 -5.07 8.42
CA ARG A 35 18.70 -4.41 7.21
C ARG A 35 17.80 -5.39 6.47
N VAL A 36 16.50 -5.14 6.50
CA VAL A 36 15.48 -6.06 5.97
C VAL A 36 14.68 -5.41 4.86
N THR A 37 14.37 -6.16 3.81
CA THR A 37 13.37 -5.79 2.83
C THR A 37 12.44 -6.97 2.52
N ILE A 38 11.27 -6.65 1.94
CA ILE A 38 10.28 -7.64 1.56
C ILE A 38 10.03 -7.52 0.07
N GLN A 39 9.86 -8.64 -0.62
CA GLN A 39 9.44 -8.70 -2.01
C GLN A 39 8.18 -9.56 -2.16
N LYS A 40 7.31 -9.16 -3.08
CA LYS A 40 6.05 -9.82 -3.40
C LYS A 40 6.14 -10.51 -4.76
N PHE A 41 5.72 -11.77 -4.80
CA PHE A 41 5.58 -12.54 -6.04
C PHE A 41 4.11 -12.84 -6.27
N ASP A 42 3.50 -12.19 -7.25
CA ASP A 42 2.08 -12.29 -7.56
C ASP A 42 1.82 -13.25 -8.73
N PRO A 43 0.93 -14.25 -8.56
CA PRO A 43 0.74 -15.31 -9.55
C PRO A 43 -0.08 -14.91 -10.78
N TYR A 44 -0.65 -13.70 -10.84
CA TYR A 44 -1.45 -13.27 -11.99
C TYR A 44 -0.58 -12.95 -13.22
N ILE A 45 -1.19 -13.09 -14.42
CA ILE A 45 -0.54 -12.89 -15.73
C ILE A 45 -0.38 -11.42 -16.12
N ASN A 46 -1.06 -10.49 -15.42
CA ASN A 46 -0.86 -9.07 -15.66
C ASN A 46 0.60 -8.67 -15.41
N ILE A 47 1.15 -7.80 -16.26
CA ILE A 47 2.53 -7.31 -16.08
C ILE A 47 2.63 -6.48 -14.79
N ASP A 48 1.61 -5.67 -14.52
CA ASP A 48 1.46 -4.89 -13.31
C ASP A 48 -0.04 -4.68 -13.00
N PRO A 49 -0.42 -4.20 -11.80
CA PRO A 49 -1.80 -3.96 -11.44
C PRO A 49 -2.35 -2.61 -11.93
N GLY A 50 -1.60 -1.82 -12.70
CA GLY A 50 -1.98 -0.46 -13.08
C GLY A 50 -3.29 -0.33 -13.86
N THR A 51 -3.68 -1.41 -14.57
CA THR A 51 -4.95 -1.48 -15.32
C THR A 51 -6.02 -2.33 -14.63
N LEU A 52 -5.73 -2.90 -13.47
CA LEU A 52 -6.67 -3.73 -12.74
C LEU A 52 -7.77 -2.87 -12.08
N ASN A 53 -8.95 -3.50 -11.93
CA ASN A 53 -10.08 -2.87 -11.27
C ASN A 53 -9.84 -2.80 -9.75
N PRO A 54 -9.88 -1.61 -9.12
CA PRO A 54 -9.73 -1.50 -7.67
C PRO A 54 -10.75 -2.29 -6.84
N TYR A 55 -11.93 -2.60 -7.40
CA TYR A 55 -12.91 -3.47 -6.74
C TYR A 55 -12.50 -4.93 -6.64
N GLU A 56 -11.54 -5.38 -7.46
CA GLU A 56 -11.06 -6.78 -7.45
C GLU A 56 -9.74 -6.93 -6.70
N HIS A 57 -8.87 -5.92 -6.79
CA HIS A 57 -7.47 -6.01 -6.32
C HIS A 57 -7.09 -4.98 -5.25
N GLY A 58 -8.01 -4.10 -4.84
CA GLY A 58 -7.70 -3.00 -3.95
C GLY A 58 -6.95 -1.85 -4.65
N GLU A 59 -6.27 -1.02 -3.88
CA GLU A 59 -5.51 0.10 -4.44
C GLU A 59 -4.27 -0.38 -5.21
N CYS A 60 -3.96 0.31 -6.29
CA CYS A 60 -2.67 0.18 -6.96
C CYS A 60 -1.66 1.06 -6.24
N TYR A 61 -0.69 0.45 -5.56
CA TYR A 61 0.36 1.14 -4.83
C TYR A 61 1.52 1.53 -5.75
N VAL A 62 2.11 2.71 -5.59
CA VAL A 62 3.21 3.18 -6.43
C VAL A 62 4.48 3.35 -5.60
N THR A 63 5.58 2.73 -6.07
CA THR A 63 6.90 2.83 -5.45
C THR A 63 7.61 4.15 -5.77
N GLU A 64 8.71 4.46 -5.06
CA GLU A 64 9.51 5.67 -5.32
C GLU A 64 10.01 5.75 -6.78
N ASP A 65 10.43 4.62 -7.35
CA ASP A 65 10.96 4.53 -8.71
C ASP A 65 9.88 4.31 -9.78
N GLY A 66 8.58 4.47 -9.41
CA GLY A 66 7.45 4.49 -10.32
C GLY A 66 6.95 3.12 -10.79
N ALA A 67 7.07 2.07 -9.99
CA ALA A 67 6.36 0.83 -10.25
C ALA A 67 4.92 0.92 -9.75
N GLU A 68 3.97 0.49 -10.56
CA GLU A 68 2.62 0.15 -10.14
C GLU A 68 2.66 -1.27 -9.55
N THR A 69 2.20 -1.43 -8.30
CA THR A 69 2.37 -2.66 -7.53
C THR A 69 1.11 -3.01 -6.74
N ASP A 70 1.10 -4.22 -6.20
CA ASP A 70 0.08 -4.67 -5.27
C ASP A 70 0.08 -3.85 -3.97
N LEU A 71 -1.08 -3.74 -3.31
CA LEU A 71 -1.27 -2.99 -2.06
C LEU A 71 -0.42 -3.48 -0.89
N ASP A 72 0.03 -4.75 -0.93
CA ASP A 72 0.87 -5.32 0.13
C ASP A 72 2.21 -4.59 0.27
N LEU A 73 2.75 -4.00 -0.83
CA LEU A 73 3.96 -3.19 -0.73
C LEU A 73 3.75 -1.96 0.17
N GLY A 74 2.56 -1.40 0.17
CA GLY A 74 2.18 -0.35 1.13
C GLY A 74 2.27 -0.83 2.58
N HIS A 75 1.83 -2.05 2.88
CA HIS A 75 2.00 -2.63 4.21
C HIS A 75 3.47 -2.78 4.58
N TYR A 76 4.31 -3.28 3.65
CA TYR A 76 5.74 -3.44 3.92
C TYR A 76 6.41 -2.11 4.25
N GLU A 77 6.16 -1.08 3.45
CA GLU A 77 6.72 0.26 3.70
C GLU A 77 6.22 0.87 5.01
N ARG A 78 4.92 0.74 5.34
CA ARG A 78 4.35 1.26 6.59
C ARG A 78 4.93 0.61 7.83
N PHE A 79 5.18 -0.70 7.81
CA PHE A 79 5.75 -1.43 8.94
C PHE A 79 7.24 -1.15 9.13
N LEU A 80 8.00 -1.04 8.05
CA LEU A 80 9.45 -0.91 8.08
C LEU A 80 9.96 0.53 8.04
N GLY A 81 9.14 1.49 7.60
CA GLY A 81 9.58 2.87 7.39
C GLY A 81 10.63 2.99 6.28
N ILE A 82 10.59 2.10 5.28
CA ILE A 82 11.52 2.08 4.13
C ILE A 82 10.77 2.38 2.82
N HIS A 83 11.52 2.61 1.75
CA HIS A 83 10.98 2.68 0.40
C HIS A 83 11.30 1.40 -0.36
N THR A 84 10.29 0.88 -1.06
CA THR A 84 10.45 -0.24 -1.99
C THR A 84 10.66 0.26 -3.42
N SER A 85 11.09 -0.64 -4.29
CA SER A 85 11.41 -0.40 -5.70
C SER A 85 10.73 -1.40 -6.63
N LYS A 86 10.91 -1.22 -7.94
CA LYS A 86 10.48 -2.16 -8.99
C LYS A 86 10.94 -3.60 -8.74
N ALA A 87 12.05 -3.79 -8.04
CA ALA A 87 12.60 -5.10 -7.73
C ALA A 87 11.82 -5.82 -6.63
N ASN A 88 11.03 -5.11 -5.83
CA ASN A 88 10.26 -5.67 -4.73
C ASN A 88 8.91 -6.26 -5.15
N ASN A 89 8.45 -6.04 -6.40
CA ASN A 89 7.21 -6.64 -6.91
C ASN A 89 7.44 -7.36 -8.25
N VAL A 90 7.15 -8.64 -8.26
CA VAL A 90 7.32 -9.53 -9.40
C VAL A 90 6.00 -10.24 -9.68
N THR A 91 5.49 -10.11 -10.91
CA THR A 91 4.29 -10.83 -11.37
C THR A 91 4.67 -11.97 -12.29
N THR A 92 3.83 -12.99 -12.38
CA THR A 92 3.98 -14.04 -13.41
C THR A 92 4.08 -13.43 -14.81
N GLY A 93 3.28 -12.39 -15.10
CA GLY A 93 3.33 -11.67 -16.37
C GLY A 93 4.71 -11.09 -16.69
N LYS A 94 5.36 -10.43 -15.71
CA LYS A 94 6.74 -9.92 -15.88
C LYS A 94 7.76 -11.02 -16.17
N ILE A 95 7.62 -12.17 -15.50
CA ILE A 95 8.52 -13.32 -15.70
C ILE A 95 8.36 -13.88 -17.12
N TYR A 96 7.12 -14.21 -17.51
CA TYR A 96 6.86 -14.76 -18.84
C TYR A 96 7.22 -13.78 -19.95
N HIS A 97 6.87 -12.51 -19.80
CA HIS A 97 7.25 -11.48 -20.77
C HIS A 97 8.78 -11.42 -20.94
N THR A 98 9.55 -11.45 -19.85
CA THR A 98 11.01 -11.44 -19.89
C THR A 98 11.56 -12.67 -20.63
N VAL A 99 11.05 -13.87 -20.33
CA VAL A 99 11.53 -15.11 -20.95
C VAL A 99 11.14 -15.17 -22.43
N ILE A 100 9.91 -14.78 -22.79
CA ILE A 100 9.44 -14.75 -24.19
C ILE A 100 10.24 -13.71 -24.99
N THR A 101 10.50 -12.53 -24.44
CA THR A 101 11.31 -11.50 -25.10
C THR A 101 12.73 -12.03 -25.38
N LYS A 102 13.38 -12.65 -24.39
CA LYS A 102 14.70 -13.28 -24.57
C LYS A 102 14.69 -14.39 -25.63
N GLU A 103 13.60 -15.17 -25.69
CA GLU A 103 13.44 -16.19 -26.74
C GLU A 103 13.40 -15.54 -28.13
N ARG A 104 12.58 -14.50 -28.30
CA ARG A 104 12.45 -13.76 -29.58
C ARG A 104 13.76 -13.07 -30.02
N GLU A 105 14.56 -12.65 -29.04
CA GLU A 105 15.90 -12.07 -29.26
C GLU A 105 16.99 -13.13 -29.55
N GLY A 106 16.65 -14.43 -29.49
CA GLY A 106 17.57 -15.53 -29.76
C GLY A 106 18.51 -15.87 -28.59
N ALA A 107 18.26 -15.38 -27.38
CA ALA A 107 19.14 -15.59 -26.24
C ALA A 107 19.32 -17.06 -25.85
N TYR A 108 18.40 -17.94 -26.24
CA TYR A 108 18.45 -19.37 -25.92
C TYR A 108 19.06 -20.22 -27.04
N LEU A 109 19.59 -19.61 -28.10
CA LEU A 109 20.33 -20.27 -29.17
C LEU A 109 19.58 -21.46 -29.80
N GLY A 110 18.28 -21.35 -30.00
CA GLY A 110 17.43 -22.37 -30.62
C GLY A 110 17.04 -23.54 -29.71
N LYS A 111 17.33 -23.47 -28.39
CA LYS A 111 16.86 -24.47 -27.43
C LYS A 111 15.36 -24.35 -27.21
N THR A 112 14.70 -25.48 -26.91
CA THR A 112 13.31 -25.49 -26.45
C THR A 112 13.22 -24.78 -25.10
N VAL A 113 12.40 -23.73 -25.03
CA VAL A 113 12.15 -22.97 -23.78
C VAL A 113 10.97 -23.60 -23.02
N GLN A 114 11.18 -23.91 -21.76
CA GLN A 114 10.22 -24.63 -20.89
C GLN A 114 10.06 -23.92 -19.55
N ILE A 115 9.03 -24.29 -18.79
CA ILE A 115 8.82 -23.79 -17.41
C ILE A 115 10.07 -24.07 -16.57
N VAL A 116 10.51 -25.33 -16.55
CA VAL A 116 11.79 -25.75 -15.93
C VAL A 116 12.77 -26.03 -17.08
N PRO A 117 13.96 -25.38 -17.16
CA PRO A 117 14.48 -24.45 -16.15
C PRO A 117 14.21 -22.94 -16.42
N HIS A 118 13.71 -22.54 -17.59
CA HIS A 118 13.81 -21.14 -18.04
C HIS A 118 12.95 -20.15 -17.20
N ILE A 119 11.69 -20.51 -16.89
CA ILE A 119 10.83 -19.71 -16.03
C ILE A 119 11.32 -19.79 -14.58
N THR A 120 11.69 -20.98 -14.09
CA THR A 120 12.18 -21.15 -12.72
C THR A 120 13.52 -20.44 -12.50
N ASP A 121 14.43 -20.42 -13.47
CA ASP A 121 15.69 -19.67 -13.39
C ASP A 121 15.45 -18.15 -13.34
N GLU A 122 14.51 -17.62 -14.13
CA GLU A 122 14.15 -16.20 -14.04
C GLU A 122 13.49 -15.88 -12.70
N ASN A 123 12.64 -16.76 -12.16
CA ASN A 123 12.08 -16.62 -10.80
C ASN A 123 13.19 -16.58 -9.74
N LYS A 124 14.11 -17.55 -9.75
CA LYS A 124 15.26 -17.57 -8.82
C LYS A 124 16.12 -16.32 -8.96
N ARG A 125 16.39 -15.90 -10.20
CA ARG A 125 17.16 -14.69 -10.46
C ARG A 125 16.51 -13.46 -9.80
N ARG A 126 15.18 -13.32 -9.89
CA ARG A 126 14.42 -12.24 -9.27
C ARG A 126 14.40 -12.37 -7.74
N MET A 127 14.18 -13.56 -7.21
CA MET A 127 14.18 -13.81 -5.76
C MET A 127 15.52 -13.43 -5.09
N LEU A 128 16.63 -13.63 -5.81
CA LEU A 128 17.98 -13.33 -5.31
C LEU A 128 18.48 -11.93 -5.68
N LEU A 129 17.72 -11.16 -6.49
CA LEU A 129 18.20 -9.91 -7.07
C LEU A 129 18.58 -8.88 -6.02
N LEU A 130 17.71 -8.66 -5.04
CA LEU A 130 17.94 -7.68 -3.97
C LEU A 130 19.11 -8.05 -3.05
N GLY A 131 19.38 -9.36 -2.86
CA GLY A 131 20.53 -9.81 -2.07
C GLY A 131 21.87 -9.54 -2.73
N LYS A 132 21.90 -9.44 -4.06
CA LYS A 132 23.12 -9.15 -4.82
C LYS A 132 23.57 -7.69 -4.72
N THR A 133 22.70 -6.79 -4.25
CA THR A 133 23.08 -5.37 -4.02
C THR A 133 23.99 -5.20 -2.82
N GLY A 134 23.92 -6.09 -1.82
CA GLY A 134 24.63 -5.97 -0.56
C GLY A 134 24.00 -5.00 0.45
N ASP A 135 22.83 -4.45 0.10
CA ASP A 135 22.14 -3.47 0.95
C ASP A 135 21.34 -4.12 2.08
N TYR A 136 21.02 -5.42 1.97
CA TYR A 136 20.14 -6.13 2.88
C TYR A 136 20.81 -7.36 3.50
N ASP A 137 20.59 -7.55 4.79
CA ASP A 137 21.01 -8.72 5.54
C ASP A 137 19.99 -9.84 5.41
N VAL A 138 18.69 -9.50 5.33
CA VAL A 138 17.57 -10.43 5.18
C VAL A 138 16.61 -9.95 4.10
N ILE A 139 16.19 -10.88 3.23
CA ILE A 139 15.14 -10.68 2.25
C ILE A 139 14.00 -11.64 2.56
N ILE A 140 12.80 -11.09 2.75
CA ILE A 140 11.58 -11.87 2.91
C ILE A 140 10.84 -11.89 1.58
N THR A 141 10.59 -13.07 1.03
CA THR A 141 9.79 -13.25 -0.19
C THR A 141 8.42 -13.76 0.18
N GLU A 142 7.40 -12.93 -0.01
CA GLU A 142 6.02 -13.37 0.06
C GLU A 142 5.59 -13.97 -1.28
N VAL A 143 5.23 -15.26 -1.25
CA VAL A 143 4.68 -15.95 -2.43
C VAL A 143 3.17 -15.78 -2.42
N GLY A 144 2.65 -15.06 -3.42
CA GLY A 144 1.22 -14.83 -3.61
C GLY A 144 0.46 -16.11 -4.01
N GLY A 145 -0.86 -16.05 -3.92
CA GLY A 145 -1.74 -17.19 -4.16
C GLY A 145 -1.80 -18.16 -3.00
N THR A 146 -2.44 -19.29 -3.22
CA THR A 146 -2.60 -20.40 -2.28
C THR A 146 -1.78 -21.58 -2.76
N VAL A 147 -1.08 -22.24 -1.85
CA VAL A 147 -0.36 -23.48 -2.20
C VAL A 147 -1.36 -24.53 -2.69
N GLY A 148 -1.08 -25.10 -3.86
CA GLY A 148 -1.99 -25.97 -4.61
C GLY A 148 -2.57 -25.32 -5.86
N ASP A 149 -2.64 -23.98 -5.91
CA ASP A 149 -3.09 -23.27 -7.11
C ASP A 149 -2.06 -23.38 -8.24
N ILE A 150 -2.53 -23.63 -9.46
CA ILE A 150 -1.68 -23.82 -10.66
C ILE A 150 -0.80 -22.59 -10.90
N GLU A 151 -1.34 -21.41 -10.67
CA GLU A 151 -0.71 -20.13 -10.95
C GLU A 151 0.55 -19.90 -10.10
N SER A 152 0.60 -20.42 -8.87
CA SER A 152 1.74 -20.25 -7.95
C SER A 152 2.81 -21.35 -8.09
N GLN A 153 2.52 -22.45 -8.79
CA GLN A 153 3.45 -23.60 -8.91
C GLN A 153 4.86 -23.23 -9.40
N PRO A 154 5.06 -22.38 -10.43
CA PRO A 154 6.40 -22.01 -10.88
C PRO A 154 7.22 -21.26 -9.81
N PHE A 155 6.57 -20.51 -8.91
CA PHE A 155 7.24 -19.86 -7.78
C PHE A 155 7.65 -20.87 -6.71
N ILE A 156 6.75 -21.80 -6.37
CA ILE A 156 7.05 -22.88 -5.40
C ILE A 156 8.17 -23.78 -5.91
N GLU A 157 8.17 -24.10 -7.23
CA GLU A 157 9.25 -24.89 -7.83
C GLU A 157 10.59 -24.14 -7.78
N ALA A 158 10.61 -22.84 -8.04
CA ALA A 158 11.82 -22.02 -7.90
C ALA A 158 12.31 -21.98 -6.45
N MET A 159 11.40 -21.84 -5.47
CA MET A 159 11.69 -21.89 -4.05
C MET A 159 12.27 -23.25 -3.64
N ARG A 160 11.68 -24.35 -4.13
CA ARG A 160 12.19 -25.72 -3.91
C ARG A 160 13.63 -25.87 -4.40
N GLN A 161 13.94 -25.33 -5.59
CA GLN A 161 15.30 -25.36 -6.13
C GLN A 161 16.25 -24.54 -5.25
N LEU A 162 15.85 -23.32 -4.82
CA LEU A 162 16.67 -22.48 -3.95
C LEU A 162 16.94 -23.13 -2.59
N GLN A 163 16.02 -23.93 -2.03
CA GLN A 163 16.23 -24.67 -0.80
C GLN A 163 17.43 -25.63 -0.87
N TRP A 164 17.76 -26.12 -2.08
CA TRP A 164 18.90 -27.02 -2.33
C TRP A 164 20.15 -26.29 -2.86
N GLU A 165 19.98 -25.11 -3.46
CA GLU A 165 21.09 -24.34 -4.04
C GLU A 165 21.74 -23.41 -3.00
N LEU A 166 20.98 -22.93 -2.02
CA LEU A 166 21.48 -22.07 -0.94
C LEU A 166 22.03 -22.91 0.24
N PRO A 167 22.99 -22.37 1.02
CA PRO A 167 23.35 -22.95 2.32
C PRO A 167 22.12 -23.08 3.23
N GLU A 168 22.08 -24.13 4.06
CA GLU A 168 20.93 -24.40 4.95
C GLU A 168 20.63 -23.22 5.88
N GLU A 169 21.67 -22.56 6.38
CA GLU A 169 21.59 -21.37 7.22
C GLU A 169 21.18 -20.09 6.49
N ASP A 170 21.13 -20.10 5.14
CA ASP A 170 20.74 -18.94 4.34
C ASP A 170 19.30 -19.05 3.80
N PHE A 171 18.59 -20.15 4.08
CA PHE A 171 17.23 -20.42 3.61
C PHE A 171 16.29 -20.73 4.78
N LEU A 172 15.09 -20.15 4.76
CA LEU A 172 14.02 -20.45 5.73
C LEU A 172 12.64 -20.38 5.08
N SER A 173 11.80 -21.39 5.34
CA SER A 173 10.43 -21.50 4.85
C SER A 173 9.41 -21.36 5.97
N ILE A 174 8.51 -20.37 5.83
CA ILE A 174 7.37 -20.15 6.72
C ILE A 174 6.09 -20.44 5.95
N HIS A 175 5.20 -21.23 6.54
CA HIS A 175 3.91 -21.53 5.93
C HIS A 175 2.76 -21.05 6.81
N LEU A 176 1.94 -20.14 6.27
CA LEU A 176 0.76 -19.60 6.94
C LEU A 176 -0.47 -20.44 6.60
N THR A 177 -1.21 -20.86 7.62
CA THR A 177 -2.41 -21.70 7.50
C THR A 177 -3.56 -21.18 8.34
N LEU A 178 -4.73 -21.80 8.20
CA LEU A 178 -5.94 -21.48 8.96
C LEU A 178 -6.33 -22.66 9.86
N ILE A 179 -6.63 -22.36 11.13
CA ILE A 179 -7.27 -23.28 12.07
C ILE A 179 -8.66 -22.72 12.38
N PRO A 180 -9.70 -23.16 11.67
CA PRO A 180 -11.04 -22.63 11.87
C PRO A 180 -11.64 -23.14 13.20
N TYR A 181 -12.37 -22.24 13.88
CA TYR A 181 -13.21 -22.60 15.01
C TYR A 181 -14.63 -22.92 14.53
N LEU A 182 -15.05 -24.17 14.72
CA LEU A 182 -16.40 -24.59 14.38
C LEU A 182 -17.35 -24.31 15.55
N LYS A 183 -18.14 -23.24 15.44
CA LYS A 183 -19.06 -22.79 16.51
C LYS A 183 -20.05 -23.90 16.96
N ALA A 184 -20.55 -24.70 16.03
CA ALA A 184 -21.49 -25.80 16.33
C ALA A 184 -20.84 -26.93 17.16
N ALA A 185 -19.58 -27.23 16.89
CA ALA A 185 -18.82 -28.27 17.61
C ALA A 185 -18.01 -27.71 18.78
N GLN A 186 -17.93 -26.39 18.91
CA GLN A 186 -17.13 -25.67 19.92
C GLN A 186 -15.65 -26.10 19.95
N GLU A 187 -15.07 -26.39 18.79
CA GLU A 187 -13.70 -26.87 18.69
C GLU A 187 -12.91 -26.26 17.52
N LEU A 188 -11.59 -26.22 17.67
CA LEU A 188 -10.65 -25.87 16.62
C LEU A 188 -10.34 -27.10 15.75
N LYS A 189 -10.32 -26.93 14.42
CA LYS A 189 -10.07 -28.01 13.46
C LYS A 189 -8.69 -27.87 12.81
N THR A 190 -7.81 -28.84 13.05
CA THR A 190 -6.43 -28.86 12.53
C THR A 190 -6.31 -29.48 11.12
N LYS A 191 -7.36 -30.13 10.61
CA LYS A 191 -7.32 -30.80 9.30
C LYS A 191 -6.98 -29.87 8.12
N PRO A 192 -7.54 -28.65 8.00
CA PRO A 192 -7.17 -27.75 6.91
C PRO A 192 -5.69 -27.42 6.89
N THR A 193 -5.09 -27.17 8.06
CA THR A 193 -3.64 -26.96 8.22
C THR A 193 -2.83 -28.18 7.78
N GLN A 194 -3.22 -29.40 8.22
CA GLN A 194 -2.53 -30.61 7.84
C GLN A 194 -2.53 -30.84 6.33
N HIS A 195 -3.67 -30.65 5.67
CA HIS A 195 -3.79 -30.80 4.21
C HIS A 195 -2.94 -29.74 3.48
N SER A 196 -3.00 -28.49 3.91
CA SER A 196 -2.21 -27.42 3.31
C SER A 196 -0.70 -27.68 3.38
N VAL A 197 -0.20 -28.13 4.52
CA VAL A 197 1.21 -28.49 4.67
C VAL A 197 1.57 -29.73 3.84
N GLN A 198 0.70 -30.75 3.80
CA GLN A 198 0.90 -31.92 2.94
C GLN A 198 1.00 -31.54 1.46
N GLU A 199 0.20 -30.59 1.00
CA GLU A 199 0.26 -30.07 -0.38
C GLU A 199 1.60 -29.40 -0.66
N LEU A 200 2.07 -28.51 0.23
CA LEU A 200 3.40 -27.90 0.11
C LEU A 200 4.52 -28.95 0.08
N GLN A 201 4.45 -29.95 0.95
CA GLN A 201 5.42 -31.05 1.00
C GLN A 201 5.37 -31.92 -0.27
N ALA A 202 4.19 -32.13 -0.86
CA ALA A 202 4.05 -32.86 -2.13
C ALA A 202 4.75 -32.12 -3.29
N LEU A 203 4.85 -30.78 -3.22
CA LEU A 203 5.65 -29.95 -4.13
C LEU A 203 7.15 -29.93 -3.78
N GLY A 204 7.57 -30.68 -2.75
CA GLY A 204 8.96 -30.83 -2.35
C GLY A 204 9.52 -29.75 -1.43
N VAL A 205 8.67 -28.91 -0.84
CA VAL A 205 9.06 -27.88 0.12
C VAL A 205 8.60 -28.27 1.52
N HIS A 206 9.52 -28.26 2.48
CA HIS A 206 9.23 -28.51 3.90
C HIS A 206 9.26 -27.20 4.65
N PRO A 207 8.16 -26.80 5.34
CA PRO A 207 8.17 -25.60 6.15
C PRO A 207 9.02 -25.78 7.40
N ASP A 208 9.82 -24.77 7.75
CA ASP A 208 10.57 -24.72 9.02
C ASP A 208 9.67 -24.23 10.16
N ILE A 209 8.77 -23.31 9.86
CA ILE A 209 7.84 -22.68 10.81
C ILE A 209 6.43 -22.69 10.21
N ILE A 210 5.43 -23.02 11.03
CA ILE A 210 4.01 -22.94 10.65
C ILE A 210 3.37 -21.84 11.49
N VAL A 211 2.78 -20.85 10.81
CA VAL A 211 1.97 -19.80 11.45
C VAL A 211 0.49 -20.14 11.26
N CYS A 212 -0.21 -20.38 12.35
CA CYS A 212 -1.59 -20.80 12.37
C CYS A 212 -2.50 -19.60 12.69
N ARG A 213 -3.19 -19.06 11.68
CA ARG A 213 -4.25 -18.08 11.93
C ARG A 213 -5.43 -18.76 12.62
N THR A 214 -5.94 -18.17 13.69
CA THR A 214 -7.00 -18.73 14.52
C THR A 214 -7.77 -17.66 15.29
N GLU A 215 -9.05 -17.91 15.57
CA GLU A 215 -9.88 -17.05 16.44
C GLU A 215 -9.65 -17.34 17.94
N LYS A 216 -9.06 -18.47 18.29
CA LYS A 216 -8.90 -18.95 19.65
C LYS A 216 -7.46 -19.39 19.89
N GLU A 217 -7.01 -19.34 21.13
CA GLU A 217 -5.70 -19.84 21.53
C GLU A 217 -5.53 -21.34 21.24
N LEU A 218 -4.34 -21.70 20.78
CA LEU A 218 -3.96 -23.09 20.55
C LEU A 218 -3.40 -23.70 21.84
N SER A 219 -4.07 -24.76 22.33
CA SER A 219 -3.53 -25.49 23.46
C SER A 219 -2.19 -26.18 23.11
N PRO A 220 -1.34 -26.48 24.11
CA PRO A 220 -0.11 -27.22 23.88
C PRO A 220 -0.32 -28.55 23.15
N GLU A 221 -1.42 -29.26 23.44
CA GLU A 221 -1.77 -30.52 22.79
C GLU A 221 -2.10 -30.30 21.30
N LEU A 222 -2.81 -29.21 20.95
CA LEU A 222 -3.07 -28.91 19.56
C LEU A 222 -1.80 -28.52 18.81
N ARG A 223 -0.90 -27.74 19.41
CA ARG A 223 0.40 -27.41 18.83
C ARG A 223 1.24 -28.67 18.60
N HIS A 224 1.27 -29.55 19.56
CA HIS A 224 1.98 -30.85 19.43
C HIS A 224 1.38 -31.70 18.31
N LYS A 225 0.05 -31.78 18.22
CA LYS A 225 -0.66 -32.50 17.14
C LYS A 225 -0.31 -31.95 15.78
N ILE A 226 -0.36 -30.62 15.60
CA ILE A 226 0.00 -29.97 14.34
C ILE A 226 1.45 -30.28 13.99
N ALA A 227 2.36 -30.11 14.94
CA ALA A 227 3.78 -30.35 14.75
C ALA A 227 4.05 -31.77 14.25
N LEU A 228 3.41 -32.78 14.87
CA LEU A 228 3.54 -34.19 14.50
C LEU A 228 3.08 -34.47 13.07
N PHE A 229 1.89 -33.93 12.68
CA PHE A 229 1.33 -34.16 11.34
C PHE A 229 2.02 -33.37 10.24
N CYS A 230 2.67 -32.28 10.59
CA CYS A 230 3.31 -31.35 9.65
C CYS A 230 4.84 -31.48 9.62
N ASN A 231 5.43 -32.41 10.37
CA ASN A 231 6.88 -32.65 10.44
C ASN A 231 7.71 -31.41 10.84
N VAL A 232 7.22 -30.64 11.81
CA VAL A 232 7.95 -29.53 12.43
C VAL A 232 8.12 -29.75 13.93
N LYS A 233 9.02 -29.01 14.57
CA LYS A 233 9.15 -29.04 16.03
C LYS A 233 7.92 -28.40 16.69
N PRO A 234 7.45 -28.87 17.87
CA PRO A 234 6.29 -28.27 18.55
C PRO A 234 6.43 -26.76 18.80
N GLY A 235 7.62 -26.28 19.12
CA GLY A 235 7.93 -24.87 19.30
C GLY A 235 7.91 -24.04 18.00
N HIS A 236 7.86 -24.67 16.83
CA HIS A 236 7.78 -23.99 15.52
C HIS A 236 6.34 -23.89 14.98
N VAL A 237 5.35 -24.24 15.81
CA VAL A 237 3.92 -24.00 15.54
C VAL A 237 3.50 -22.76 16.30
N ILE A 238 3.32 -21.67 15.58
CA ILE A 238 3.02 -20.33 16.08
C ILE A 238 1.54 -20.02 15.84
N GLN A 239 0.86 -19.43 16.80
CA GLN A 239 -0.48 -18.92 16.60
C GLN A 239 -0.46 -17.45 16.17
N SER A 240 -1.36 -17.08 15.27
CA SER A 240 -1.68 -15.72 14.91
C SER A 240 -3.17 -15.49 15.19
N ILE A 241 -3.47 -14.99 16.38
CA ILE A 241 -4.84 -14.66 16.80
C ILE A 241 -5.25 -13.34 16.18
N ASP A 242 -6.54 -13.19 15.85
CA ASP A 242 -7.09 -11.95 15.31
C ASP A 242 -6.79 -10.76 16.24
N ALA A 243 -6.15 -9.74 15.68
CA ALA A 243 -5.74 -8.56 16.41
C ALA A 243 -6.70 -7.39 16.15
N TRP A 244 -6.86 -6.48 17.12
CA TRP A 244 -7.69 -5.29 16.98
C TRP A 244 -7.10 -4.25 16.01
N SER A 245 -5.81 -4.33 15.72
CA SER A 245 -5.09 -3.53 14.74
C SER A 245 -3.99 -4.38 14.09
N ILE A 246 -3.72 -4.16 12.79
CA ILE A 246 -2.61 -4.83 12.09
C ILE A 246 -1.27 -4.50 12.75
N TYR A 247 -1.12 -3.32 13.32
CA TYR A 247 0.09 -2.88 14.02
C TYR A 247 0.31 -3.56 15.38
N GLN A 248 -0.69 -4.28 15.91
CA GLN A 248 -0.53 -5.14 17.09
C GLN A 248 0.15 -6.48 16.74
N VAL A 249 0.06 -6.91 15.48
CA VAL A 249 0.55 -8.23 15.06
C VAL A 249 2.05 -8.44 15.32
N PRO A 250 2.97 -7.48 15.08
CA PRO A 250 4.37 -7.66 15.45
C PRO A 250 4.58 -7.98 16.93
N LEU A 251 3.86 -7.34 17.84
CA LEU A 251 3.96 -7.64 19.28
C LEU A 251 3.42 -9.03 19.61
N ASN A 252 2.35 -9.47 18.96
CA ASN A 252 1.83 -10.84 19.13
C ASN A 252 2.84 -11.88 18.62
N MET A 253 3.49 -11.62 17.49
CA MET A 253 4.51 -12.51 16.92
C MET A 253 5.78 -12.55 17.78
N GLU A 254 6.17 -11.44 18.39
CA GLU A 254 7.29 -11.42 19.35
C GLU A 254 6.97 -12.23 20.61
N ALA A 255 5.74 -12.12 21.13
CA ALA A 255 5.27 -12.93 22.26
C ALA A 255 5.30 -14.44 21.94
N GLU A 256 5.12 -14.82 20.69
CA GLU A 256 5.29 -16.20 20.18
C GLU A 256 6.75 -16.54 19.84
N ASN A 257 7.72 -15.64 20.08
CA ASN A 257 9.15 -15.77 19.78
C ASN A 257 9.49 -15.96 18.29
N LEU A 258 8.65 -15.52 17.35
CA LEU A 258 8.89 -15.69 15.91
C LEU A 258 10.24 -15.10 15.49
N GLY A 259 10.55 -13.86 15.90
CA GLY A 259 11.80 -13.20 15.56
C GLY A 259 13.03 -14.00 16.03
N LYS A 260 12.99 -14.48 17.28
CA LYS A 260 14.08 -15.29 17.85
C LYS A 260 14.25 -16.62 17.12
N MET A 261 13.17 -17.34 16.84
CA MET A 261 13.25 -18.62 16.10
C MET A 261 13.87 -18.47 14.72
N VAL A 262 13.53 -17.38 14.01
CA VAL A 262 14.11 -17.08 12.70
C VAL A 262 15.61 -16.79 12.82
N VAL A 263 16.02 -15.97 13.77
CA VAL A 263 17.44 -15.64 14.03
C VAL A 263 18.24 -16.91 14.38
N ASP A 264 17.70 -17.77 15.26
CA ASP A 264 18.33 -19.01 15.68
C ASP A 264 18.48 -19.98 14.49
N LYS A 265 17.44 -20.13 13.63
CA LYS A 265 17.46 -21.03 12.46
C LYS A 265 18.41 -20.56 11.37
N LEU A 266 18.49 -19.25 11.14
CA LEU A 266 19.40 -18.63 10.15
C LEU A 266 20.84 -18.43 10.70
N GLU A 267 21.11 -18.89 11.90
CA GLU A 267 22.41 -18.82 12.56
C GLU A 267 23.01 -17.39 12.57
N ILE A 268 22.19 -16.39 12.93
CA ILE A 268 22.62 -14.98 13.00
C ILE A 268 23.00 -14.66 14.45
N PRO A 269 24.29 -14.64 14.83
CA PRO A 269 24.71 -14.44 16.21
C PRO A 269 24.73 -12.96 16.61
N GLY A 270 24.64 -12.71 17.92
CA GLY A 270 25.00 -11.43 18.53
C GLY A 270 23.97 -10.31 18.36
N LEU A 271 22.74 -10.62 17.97
CA LEU A 271 21.67 -9.64 17.85
C LEU A 271 21.05 -9.29 19.22
N PRO A 272 20.69 -8.01 19.44
CA PRO A 272 19.97 -7.60 20.64
C PRO A 272 18.50 -8.09 20.62
N GLU A 273 17.82 -7.96 21.75
CA GLU A 273 16.35 -8.04 21.78
C GLU A 273 15.75 -6.88 20.93
N PRO A 274 14.55 -7.08 20.35
CA PRO A 274 13.99 -6.08 19.43
C PRO A 274 13.54 -4.83 20.19
N ASP A 275 13.93 -3.65 19.70
CA ASP A 275 13.42 -2.38 20.18
C ASP A 275 12.08 -2.08 19.49
N LEU A 276 10.99 -2.19 20.25
CA LEU A 276 9.62 -1.97 19.78
C LEU A 276 8.92 -0.82 20.52
N GLU A 277 9.66 0.05 21.23
CA GLU A 277 9.09 1.11 22.06
C GLU A 277 8.30 2.14 21.23
N ALA A 278 8.79 2.52 20.06
CA ALA A 278 8.08 3.43 19.16
C ALA A 278 6.72 2.85 18.72
N LEU A 279 6.69 1.56 18.36
CA LEU A 279 5.48 0.85 17.99
C LEU A 279 4.49 0.74 19.16
N LYS A 280 4.98 0.41 20.36
CA LYS A 280 4.14 0.36 21.57
C LYS A 280 3.54 1.74 21.88
N ALA A 281 4.34 2.81 21.82
CA ALA A 281 3.86 4.17 22.04
C ALA A 281 2.79 4.60 21.01
N PHE A 282 2.94 4.21 19.74
CA PHE A 282 1.92 4.42 18.71
C PHE A 282 0.62 3.69 19.06
N LEU A 283 0.70 2.41 19.40
CA LEU A 283 -0.48 1.60 19.77
C LEU A 283 -1.20 2.13 21.01
N GLU A 284 -0.48 2.63 22.01
CA GLU A 284 -1.09 3.25 23.20
C GLU A 284 -1.91 4.50 22.83
N ARG A 285 -1.37 5.38 21.97
CA ARG A 285 -2.12 6.56 21.49
C ARG A 285 -3.34 6.16 20.66
N LEU A 286 -3.22 5.13 19.82
CA LEU A 286 -4.30 4.63 19.00
C LEU A 286 -5.44 4.01 19.84
N LYS A 287 -5.08 3.33 20.94
CA LYS A 287 -6.01 2.62 21.82
C LYS A 287 -6.73 3.58 22.81
N HIS A 288 -6.06 4.67 23.17
CA HIS A 288 -6.54 5.62 24.17
C HIS A 288 -6.61 7.05 23.61
N PRO A 289 -7.45 7.31 22.59
CA PRO A 289 -7.61 8.64 22.02
C PRO A 289 -8.29 9.58 23.00
N LEU A 290 -7.89 10.85 23.00
CA LEU A 290 -8.47 11.91 23.85
C LEU A 290 -9.59 12.68 23.14
N HIS A 291 -9.59 12.65 21.81
CA HIS A 291 -10.52 13.37 20.95
C HIS A 291 -11.15 12.41 19.92
N GLU A 292 -12.19 12.87 19.27
CA GLU A 292 -12.87 12.13 18.22
C GLU A 292 -13.36 13.09 17.14
N VAL A 293 -13.18 12.75 15.85
CA VAL A 293 -13.67 13.53 14.72
C VAL A 293 -14.29 12.63 13.64
N ASP A 294 -15.21 13.20 12.87
CA ASP A 294 -15.90 12.55 11.78
C ASP A 294 -15.43 13.13 10.44
N ILE A 295 -14.78 12.30 9.59
CA ILE A 295 -14.25 12.72 8.28
C ILE A 295 -15.00 11.99 7.17
N ALA A 296 -15.54 12.77 6.21
CA ALA A 296 -16.07 12.22 4.96
C ALA A 296 -14.91 11.89 4.00
N LEU A 297 -14.81 10.63 3.58
CA LEU A 297 -13.98 10.19 2.46
C LEU A 297 -14.86 10.06 1.22
N VAL A 298 -14.84 11.06 0.34
CA VAL A 298 -15.66 11.11 -0.87
C VAL A 298 -14.91 10.42 -2.01
N GLY A 299 -15.37 9.25 -2.40
CA GLY A 299 -14.70 8.37 -3.37
C GLY A 299 -15.63 7.73 -4.39
N LYS A 300 -15.02 6.98 -5.34
CA LYS A 300 -15.72 6.20 -6.36
C LYS A 300 -15.80 4.71 -6.03
N TYR A 301 -14.88 4.20 -5.20
CA TYR A 301 -14.67 2.78 -4.92
C TYR A 301 -14.90 2.47 -3.44
N VAL A 302 -16.01 2.97 -2.89
CA VAL A 302 -16.27 2.95 -1.44
C VAL A 302 -16.79 1.60 -0.92
N GLU A 303 -17.22 0.71 -1.79
CA GLU A 303 -17.74 -0.62 -1.42
C GLU A 303 -16.62 -1.59 -1.02
N LEU A 304 -15.38 -1.37 -1.50
CA LEU A 304 -14.19 -2.12 -1.11
C LEU A 304 -13.27 -1.25 -0.25
N GLN A 305 -13.07 -1.65 0.99
CA GLN A 305 -12.21 -0.91 1.93
C GLN A 305 -10.77 -0.77 1.43
N ASP A 306 -10.25 -1.80 0.77
CA ASP A 306 -8.87 -1.82 0.28
C ASP A 306 -8.62 -0.91 -0.93
N ALA A 307 -9.67 -0.34 -1.56
CA ALA A 307 -9.50 0.60 -2.68
C ALA A 307 -8.86 1.94 -2.27
N TYR A 308 -8.92 2.31 -1.00
CA TYR A 308 -8.32 3.52 -0.43
C TYR A 308 -7.47 3.20 0.80
N LYS A 309 -6.79 2.06 0.79
CA LYS A 309 -6.08 1.51 1.96
C LYS A 309 -5.04 2.49 2.50
N SER A 310 -4.19 3.05 1.66
CA SER A 310 -3.13 3.97 2.10
C SER A 310 -3.70 5.28 2.68
N ILE A 311 -4.82 5.78 2.15
CA ILE A 311 -5.51 6.95 2.73
C ILE A 311 -6.05 6.62 4.12
N GLN A 312 -6.73 5.47 4.27
CA GLN A 312 -7.28 5.04 5.56
C GLN A 312 -6.18 4.84 6.60
N GLU A 313 -5.07 4.19 6.24
CA GLU A 313 -3.92 4.03 7.14
C GLU A 313 -3.28 5.38 7.48
N SER A 314 -3.16 6.31 6.53
CA SER A 314 -2.65 7.67 6.80
C SER A 314 -3.51 8.44 7.77
N VAL A 315 -4.83 8.27 7.69
CA VAL A 315 -5.79 8.86 8.65
C VAL A 315 -5.63 8.22 10.04
N VAL A 316 -5.40 6.91 10.12
CA VAL A 316 -5.10 6.21 11.39
C VAL A 316 -3.81 6.74 12.02
N HIS A 317 -2.74 6.89 11.23
CA HIS A 317 -1.46 7.44 11.70
C HIS A 317 -1.60 8.88 12.20
N ALA A 318 -2.31 9.72 11.43
CA ALA A 318 -2.58 11.11 11.79
C ALA A 318 -3.46 11.22 13.05
N GLY A 319 -4.44 10.33 13.17
CA GLY A 319 -5.27 10.22 14.38
C GLY A 319 -4.43 9.91 15.60
N ALA A 320 -3.57 8.88 15.52
CA ALA A 320 -2.67 8.53 16.64
C ALA A 320 -1.71 9.67 16.99
N ALA A 321 -1.18 10.40 15.99
CA ALA A 321 -0.30 11.55 16.21
C ALA A 321 -1.00 12.69 16.96
N ASN A 322 -2.30 12.88 16.73
CA ASN A 322 -3.13 13.89 17.40
C ASN A 322 -3.87 13.35 18.65
N SER A 323 -3.60 12.13 19.10
CA SER A 323 -4.39 11.44 20.15
C SER A 323 -5.91 11.51 19.88
N CYS A 324 -6.29 11.36 18.61
CA CYS A 324 -7.65 11.52 18.11
C CYS A 324 -8.14 10.22 17.43
N LYS A 325 -9.33 9.78 17.79
CA LYS A 325 -10.04 8.74 17.05
C LYS A 325 -10.72 9.35 15.85
N VAL A 326 -10.31 8.96 14.66
CA VAL A 326 -10.94 9.42 13.42
C VAL A 326 -11.94 8.38 12.95
N ARG A 327 -13.21 8.78 12.84
CA ARG A 327 -14.26 7.99 12.19
C ARG A 327 -14.32 8.40 10.72
N VAL A 328 -13.92 7.50 9.83
CA VAL A 328 -13.97 7.71 8.38
C VAL A 328 -15.32 7.22 7.85
N HIS A 329 -16.09 8.15 7.30
CA HIS A 329 -17.34 7.88 6.59
C HIS A 329 -17.06 7.85 5.09
N THR A 330 -17.02 6.65 4.52
CA THR A 330 -16.83 6.48 3.07
C THR A 330 -18.14 6.79 2.35
N LEU A 331 -18.11 7.81 1.49
CA LEU A 331 -19.27 8.31 0.77
C LEU A 331 -19.10 8.14 -0.74
N GLN A 332 -20.11 7.50 -1.37
CA GLN A 332 -20.14 7.36 -2.82
C GLN A 332 -20.36 8.74 -3.46
N ALA A 333 -19.41 9.18 -4.25
CA ALA A 333 -19.45 10.50 -4.88
C ALA A 333 -20.70 10.71 -5.76
N GLU A 334 -21.18 9.66 -6.42
CA GLU A 334 -22.37 9.70 -7.28
C GLU A 334 -23.67 10.06 -6.53
N ASN A 335 -23.69 9.83 -5.22
CA ASN A 335 -24.86 10.10 -4.38
C ASN A 335 -24.84 11.53 -3.78
N ILE A 336 -23.82 12.35 -4.08
CA ILE A 336 -23.68 13.72 -3.57
C ILE A 336 -24.01 14.71 -4.70
N ASN A 337 -24.78 15.72 -4.38
CA ASN A 337 -25.08 16.84 -5.28
C ASN A 337 -25.36 18.11 -4.45
N ASP A 338 -25.46 19.27 -5.10
CA ASP A 338 -25.68 20.56 -4.43
C ASP A 338 -26.97 20.59 -3.58
N GLY A 339 -28.00 19.80 -3.94
CA GLY A 339 -29.28 19.75 -3.23
C GLY A 339 -29.25 18.94 -1.93
N ASN A 340 -28.33 17.97 -1.80
CA ASN A 340 -28.26 17.12 -0.62
C ASN A 340 -26.92 17.24 0.16
N ALA A 341 -25.99 18.07 -0.32
CA ALA A 341 -24.66 18.19 0.28
C ALA A 341 -24.70 18.53 1.77
N ASP A 342 -25.62 19.41 2.20
CA ASP A 342 -25.77 19.79 3.60
C ASP A 342 -26.26 18.61 4.47
N GLU A 343 -27.20 17.82 3.97
CA GLU A 343 -27.68 16.61 4.66
C GLU A 343 -26.56 15.57 4.85
N VAL A 344 -25.77 15.36 3.80
CA VAL A 344 -24.74 14.31 3.74
C VAL A 344 -23.46 14.71 4.45
N LEU A 345 -23.03 15.96 4.31
CA LEU A 345 -21.73 16.47 4.74
C LEU A 345 -21.78 17.39 5.96
N GLY A 346 -22.97 17.88 6.33
CA GLY A 346 -23.12 18.92 7.36
C GLY A 346 -22.68 18.52 8.76
N LYS A 347 -22.60 17.21 9.04
CA LYS A 347 -22.14 16.66 10.31
C LYS A 347 -20.66 16.27 10.32
N MET A 348 -19.97 16.43 9.20
CA MET A 348 -18.57 16.05 9.07
C MET A 348 -17.67 17.18 9.56
N ASP A 349 -16.65 16.81 10.32
CA ASP A 349 -15.63 17.74 10.81
C ASP A 349 -14.60 18.08 9.72
N GLY A 350 -14.45 17.19 8.72
CA GLY A 350 -13.59 17.39 7.56
C GLY A 350 -14.06 16.61 6.33
N ILE A 351 -13.64 17.06 5.16
CA ILE A 351 -13.95 16.43 3.87
C ILE A 351 -12.65 16.13 3.14
N LEU A 352 -12.42 14.84 2.85
CA LEU A 352 -11.32 14.36 2.03
C LEU A 352 -11.88 13.83 0.71
N VAL A 353 -11.43 14.42 -0.41
CA VAL A 353 -11.81 13.96 -1.76
C VAL A 353 -10.71 13.08 -2.33
N ALA A 354 -11.03 11.80 -2.48
CA ALA A 354 -10.12 10.74 -2.86
C ALA A 354 -9.69 10.79 -4.35
N PRO A 355 -8.55 10.18 -4.70
CA PRO A 355 -8.13 9.97 -6.09
C PRO A 355 -9.10 9.08 -6.88
N GLY A 356 -8.84 8.91 -8.18
CA GLY A 356 -9.60 8.05 -9.09
C GLY A 356 -9.43 8.46 -10.54
N PHE A 357 -10.03 7.70 -11.47
CA PHE A 357 -9.99 7.92 -12.91
C PHE A 357 -11.39 7.88 -13.53
N GLY A 358 -11.56 8.52 -14.71
CA GLY A 358 -12.80 8.49 -15.51
C GLY A 358 -13.94 9.35 -14.95
N GLU A 359 -15.05 9.34 -15.65
CA GLU A 359 -16.17 10.30 -15.49
C GLU A 359 -17.03 10.11 -14.24
N ARG A 360 -17.13 8.87 -13.75
CA ARG A 360 -18.08 8.50 -12.69
C ARG A 360 -17.85 9.29 -11.41
N GLY A 361 -18.90 9.92 -10.85
CA GLY A 361 -18.90 10.60 -9.57
C GLY A 361 -18.17 11.96 -9.53
N LEU A 362 -17.77 12.55 -10.68
CA LEU A 362 -17.02 13.81 -10.67
C LEU A 362 -17.87 14.98 -10.17
N GLU A 363 -19.14 15.10 -10.60
CA GLU A 363 -20.02 16.20 -10.17
C GLU A 363 -20.28 16.15 -8.66
N GLY A 364 -20.41 14.95 -8.10
CA GLY A 364 -20.53 14.80 -6.63
C GLY A 364 -19.25 15.19 -5.87
N LYS A 365 -18.07 14.91 -6.44
CA LYS A 365 -16.81 15.41 -5.87
C LYS A 365 -16.74 16.94 -5.94
N ILE A 366 -17.16 17.56 -7.06
CA ILE A 366 -17.22 19.01 -7.21
C ILE A 366 -18.20 19.62 -6.19
N SER A 367 -19.38 19.03 -6.01
CA SER A 367 -20.35 19.45 -4.98
C SER A 367 -19.78 19.34 -3.55
N ALA A 368 -19.02 18.29 -3.26
CA ALA A 368 -18.37 18.14 -1.95
C ALA A 368 -17.28 19.20 -1.73
N VAL A 369 -16.47 19.52 -2.75
CA VAL A 369 -15.50 20.63 -2.71
C VAL A 369 -16.19 21.96 -2.48
N LYS A 370 -17.27 22.24 -3.25
CA LYS A 370 -18.08 23.47 -3.10
C LYS A 370 -18.62 23.62 -1.70
N TYR A 371 -19.18 22.53 -1.14
CA TYR A 371 -19.66 22.52 0.24
C TYR A 371 -18.55 22.87 1.22
N ALA A 372 -17.40 22.19 1.13
CA ALA A 372 -16.26 22.45 2.00
C ALA A 372 -15.81 23.91 1.95
N ARG A 373 -15.62 24.45 0.72
CA ARG A 373 -15.16 25.83 0.52
C ARG A 373 -16.15 26.87 1.05
N THR A 374 -17.45 26.70 0.80
CA THR A 374 -18.47 27.70 1.17
C THR A 374 -18.90 27.65 2.64
N HIS A 375 -18.68 26.50 3.32
CA HIS A 375 -19.05 26.29 4.73
C HIS A 375 -17.85 26.24 5.68
N ASN A 376 -16.65 26.58 5.19
CA ASN A 376 -15.42 26.56 5.98
C ASN A 376 -15.17 25.19 6.67
N VAL A 377 -15.49 24.10 5.97
CA VAL A 377 -15.17 22.74 6.44
C VAL A 377 -13.74 22.40 6.00
N PRO A 378 -12.83 21.98 6.90
CA PRO A 378 -11.52 21.52 6.53
C PRO A 378 -11.55 20.56 5.33
N PHE A 379 -10.75 20.88 4.32
CA PHE A 379 -10.76 20.20 3.03
C PHE A 379 -9.36 19.68 2.67
N PHE A 380 -9.31 18.43 2.26
CA PHE A 380 -8.11 17.83 1.68
C PHE A 380 -8.45 17.11 0.37
N GLY A 381 -7.83 17.52 -0.75
CA GLY A 381 -8.01 16.90 -2.07
C GLY A 381 -6.75 16.19 -2.54
N ILE A 382 -6.87 14.91 -2.96
CA ILE A 382 -5.73 14.12 -3.42
C ILE A 382 -5.91 13.75 -4.90
N CYS A 383 -4.92 14.06 -5.74
CA CYS A 383 -4.85 13.75 -7.16
C CYS A 383 -6.11 14.22 -7.90
N LEU A 384 -7.04 13.35 -8.25
CA LEU A 384 -8.34 13.75 -8.82
C LEU A 384 -9.11 14.72 -7.89
N GLY A 385 -8.91 14.60 -6.57
CA GLY A 385 -9.49 15.55 -5.59
C GLY A 385 -8.98 16.99 -5.78
N MET A 386 -7.69 17.16 -6.07
CA MET A 386 -7.15 18.47 -6.46
C MET A 386 -7.73 18.95 -7.79
N GLN A 387 -7.80 18.08 -8.79
CA GLN A 387 -8.35 18.43 -10.10
C GLN A 387 -9.81 18.92 -9.98
N MET A 388 -10.62 18.25 -9.16
CA MET A 388 -12.00 18.66 -8.91
C MET A 388 -12.08 19.95 -8.09
N ALA A 389 -11.14 20.24 -7.22
CA ALA A 389 -11.04 21.52 -6.52
C ALA A 389 -10.75 22.68 -7.49
N VAL A 390 -9.86 22.47 -8.47
CA VAL A 390 -9.57 23.43 -9.53
C VAL A 390 -10.78 23.65 -10.44
N VAL A 391 -11.48 22.59 -10.84
CA VAL A 391 -12.72 22.69 -11.65
C VAL A 391 -13.82 23.42 -10.89
N GLU A 392 -14.03 23.10 -9.61
CA GLU A 392 -15.01 23.79 -8.76
C GLU A 392 -14.72 25.29 -8.67
N PHE A 393 -13.46 25.64 -8.40
CA PHE A 393 -13.04 27.03 -8.29
C PHE A 393 -13.23 27.80 -9.62
N ALA A 394 -12.90 27.18 -10.74
CA ALA A 394 -13.13 27.75 -12.06
C ALA A 394 -14.62 28.00 -12.32
N ARG A 395 -15.48 27.05 -12.00
CA ARG A 395 -16.94 27.19 -12.25
C ARG A 395 -17.60 28.19 -11.34
N ASN A 396 -17.32 28.12 -10.04
CA ASN A 396 -18.10 28.85 -9.04
C ASN A 396 -17.44 30.16 -8.56
N VAL A 397 -16.14 30.38 -8.79
CA VAL A 397 -15.44 31.61 -8.41
C VAL A 397 -15.09 32.43 -9.65
N LEU A 398 -14.52 31.80 -10.71
CA LEU A 398 -14.20 32.50 -11.95
C LEU A 398 -15.41 32.68 -12.91
N GLY A 399 -16.49 31.91 -12.69
CA GLY A 399 -17.69 31.96 -13.54
C GLY A 399 -17.58 31.19 -14.85
N TYR A 400 -16.57 30.28 -14.97
CA TYR A 400 -16.41 29.46 -16.17
C TYR A 400 -17.29 28.19 -16.06
N ALA A 401 -18.59 28.34 -16.26
CA ALA A 401 -19.59 27.29 -16.01
C ALA A 401 -19.29 25.93 -16.68
N GLU A 402 -18.63 25.96 -17.85
CA GLU A 402 -18.27 24.74 -18.60
C GLU A 402 -16.82 24.27 -18.34
N ALA A 403 -16.12 24.81 -17.32
CA ALA A 403 -14.78 24.38 -16.99
C ALA A 403 -14.78 22.89 -16.63
N ALA A 404 -13.81 22.15 -17.17
CA ALA A 404 -13.70 20.70 -16.99
C ALA A 404 -12.27 20.21 -17.20
N SER A 405 -12.06 18.93 -16.90
CA SER A 405 -10.91 18.18 -17.37
C SER A 405 -11.16 17.68 -18.80
N THR A 406 -10.13 17.73 -19.65
CA THR A 406 -10.18 17.15 -21.00
C THR A 406 -10.28 15.62 -20.98
N GLU A 407 -10.07 14.95 -19.83
CA GLU A 407 -10.36 13.53 -19.64
C GLU A 407 -11.85 13.21 -19.87
N VAL A 408 -12.72 14.10 -19.42
CA VAL A 408 -14.18 13.91 -19.43
C VAL A 408 -14.86 14.69 -20.54
N ASN A 409 -14.42 15.90 -20.77
CA ASN A 409 -14.93 16.75 -21.85
C ASN A 409 -13.78 17.28 -22.72
N PRO A 410 -13.37 16.54 -23.74
CA PRO A 410 -12.28 16.95 -24.64
C PRO A 410 -12.58 18.25 -25.41
N ARG A 411 -13.84 18.73 -25.40
CA ARG A 411 -14.28 19.94 -26.13
C ARG A 411 -14.65 21.07 -25.19
N THR A 412 -14.30 21.01 -23.92
CA THR A 412 -14.59 22.11 -22.99
C THR A 412 -13.94 23.40 -23.47
N PRO A 413 -14.66 24.55 -23.42
CA PRO A 413 -14.06 25.85 -23.74
C PRO A 413 -13.04 26.29 -22.66
N HIS A 414 -13.10 25.70 -21.49
CA HIS A 414 -12.20 25.99 -20.36
C HIS A 414 -11.54 24.72 -19.81
N PRO A 415 -10.50 24.19 -20.51
CA PRO A 415 -9.75 23.00 -20.09
C PRO A 415 -8.79 23.36 -18.94
N VAL A 416 -9.34 23.55 -17.74
CA VAL A 416 -8.55 23.91 -16.55
C VAL A 416 -7.70 22.76 -16.02
N ILE A 417 -8.06 21.53 -16.39
CA ILE A 417 -7.28 20.30 -16.24
C ILE A 417 -7.10 19.72 -17.65
N ASP A 418 -5.86 19.48 -18.05
CA ASP A 418 -5.53 18.99 -19.39
C ASP A 418 -4.52 17.86 -19.38
N LEU A 419 -4.44 17.16 -20.49
CA LEU A 419 -3.49 16.08 -20.70
C LEU A 419 -2.06 16.64 -20.77
N MET A 420 -1.12 15.97 -20.13
CA MET A 420 0.31 16.29 -20.25
C MET A 420 0.77 16.21 -21.72
N GLU A 421 1.67 17.08 -22.12
CA GLU A 421 2.17 17.15 -23.50
C GLU A 421 2.78 15.83 -24.00
N ASP A 422 3.55 15.14 -23.15
CA ASP A 422 4.17 13.84 -23.43
C ASP A 422 3.15 12.70 -23.49
N GLN A 423 1.95 12.87 -22.94
CA GLN A 423 0.86 11.89 -22.99
C GLN A 423 0.00 11.99 -24.26
N LYS A 424 0.08 13.06 -25.02
CA LYS A 424 -0.76 13.29 -26.23
C LYS A 424 -0.54 12.26 -27.34
N SER A 425 0.62 11.62 -27.39
CA SER A 425 0.98 10.60 -28.39
C SER A 425 0.89 9.16 -27.87
N THR A 426 0.49 8.94 -26.62
CA THR A 426 0.54 7.62 -25.98
C THR A 426 -0.65 6.75 -26.39
N THR A 427 -0.38 5.59 -27.00
CA THR A 427 -1.38 4.57 -27.34
C THR A 427 -1.49 3.46 -26.30
N ILE A 428 -0.39 3.14 -25.63
CA ILE A 428 -0.31 2.12 -24.57
C ILE A 428 -0.63 2.82 -23.23
N LYS A 429 -1.64 2.32 -22.49
CA LYS A 429 -2.07 2.95 -21.25
C LYS A 429 -1.35 2.48 -19.99
N GLY A 430 -0.93 1.21 -19.91
CA GLY A 430 -0.24 0.66 -18.74
C GLY A 430 1.18 1.22 -18.60
N GLY A 431 1.58 1.61 -17.39
CA GLY A 431 2.94 2.06 -17.07
C GLY A 431 3.42 3.36 -17.75
N THR A 432 2.49 4.15 -18.31
CA THR A 432 2.84 5.36 -19.09
C THR A 432 2.36 6.67 -18.45
N MET A 433 1.78 6.62 -17.26
CA MET A 433 1.44 7.80 -16.48
C MET A 433 2.70 8.45 -15.88
N ARG A 434 2.54 9.63 -15.30
CA ARG A 434 3.54 10.19 -14.40
C ARG A 434 3.53 9.37 -13.12
N LEU A 435 4.57 8.56 -12.92
CA LEU A 435 4.66 7.53 -11.87
C LEU A 435 5.92 7.71 -11.03
N GLY A 436 5.79 7.52 -9.72
CA GLY A 436 6.90 7.60 -8.78
C GLY A 436 7.12 8.98 -8.20
N ALA A 437 8.24 9.15 -7.52
CA ALA A 437 8.53 10.37 -6.79
C ALA A 437 9.05 11.49 -7.69
N TYR A 438 8.48 12.67 -7.53
CA TYR A 438 8.92 13.90 -8.17
C TYR A 438 9.10 15.01 -7.14
N LYS A 439 10.04 15.90 -7.41
CA LYS A 439 10.29 17.08 -6.60
C LYS A 439 9.14 18.07 -6.66
N CYS A 440 8.86 18.70 -5.53
CA CYS A 440 7.93 19.81 -5.42
C CYS A 440 8.56 20.91 -4.56
N ARG A 441 8.72 22.10 -5.13
CA ARG A 441 9.19 23.28 -4.40
C ARG A 441 7.98 24.00 -3.80
N LEU A 442 8.05 24.24 -2.47
CA LEU A 442 7.00 24.85 -1.69
C LEU A 442 7.18 26.37 -1.61
N ALA A 443 6.11 27.10 -1.92
CA ALA A 443 6.10 28.55 -1.91
C ALA A 443 6.31 29.11 -0.50
N GLU A 444 7.09 30.14 -0.36
CA GLU A 444 7.28 30.85 0.91
C GLU A 444 5.96 31.42 1.44
N GLY A 445 5.73 31.31 2.74
CA GLY A 445 4.51 31.76 3.40
C GLY A 445 3.25 30.98 2.96
N SER A 446 3.39 29.77 2.42
CA SER A 446 2.27 28.86 2.14
C SER A 446 1.96 27.98 3.36
N LEU A 447 0.72 27.49 3.43
CA LEU A 447 0.32 26.50 4.41
C LEU A 447 1.12 25.21 4.24
N ALA A 448 1.30 24.72 3.01
CA ALA A 448 2.10 23.56 2.70
C ALA A 448 3.53 23.67 3.25
N ARG A 449 4.21 24.81 3.02
CA ARG A 449 5.58 25.01 3.54
C ARG A 449 5.61 25.04 5.07
N SER A 450 4.62 25.62 5.72
CA SER A 450 4.53 25.62 7.18
C SER A 450 4.30 24.20 7.75
N ILE A 451 3.54 23.36 7.05
CA ILE A 451 3.24 21.98 7.43
C ILE A 451 4.46 21.06 7.26
N TYR A 452 5.12 21.12 6.10
CA TYR A 452 6.30 20.28 5.83
C TYR A 452 7.57 20.78 6.51
N GLY A 453 7.68 22.07 6.83
CA GLY A 453 8.84 22.67 7.47
C GLY A 453 10.08 22.74 6.57
N THR A 454 9.96 22.53 5.26
CA THR A 454 11.05 22.51 4.28
C THR A 454 10.67 23.26 3.01
N GLU A 455 11.66 23.63 2.21
CA GLU A 455 11.47 24.30 0.92
C GLU A 455 11.13 23.34 -0.21
N GLU A 456 11.69 22.14 -0.17
CA GLU A 456 11.52 21.13 -1.21
C GLU A 456 11.11 19.79 -0.59
N ILE A 457 10.18 19.13 -1.23
CA ILE A 457 9.73 17.78 -0.92
C ILE A 457 9.80 16.91 -2.17
N ALA A 458 9.72 15.60 -1.99
CA ALA A 458 9.54 14.65 -3.09
C ALA A 458 8.36 13.74 -2.73
N GLU A 459 7.36 13.67 -3.59
CA GLU A 459 6.15 12.88 -3.36
C GLU A 459 5.78 12.06 -4.60
N ARG A 460 5.05 10.95 -4.40
CA ARG A 460 4.74 10.00 -5.47
C ARG A 460 3.50 10.41 -6.25
N HIS A 461 3.56 10.20 -7.55
CA HIS A 461 2.49 10.55 -8.51
C HIS A 461 1.93 9.29 -9.18
N ARG A 462 0.66 9.39 -9.60
CA ARG A 462 -0.03 8.42 -10.43
C ARG A 462 -1.16 9.09 -11.21
N HIS A 463 -0.84 9.81 -12.29
CA HIS A 463 -1.83 10.55 -13.08
C HIS A 463 -1.34 10.84 -14.51
N ARG A 464 -2.28 11.22 -15.41
CA ARG A 464 -2.04 11.68 -16.78
C ARG A 464 -2.40 13.15 -17.00
N TYR A 465 -3.43 13.61 -16.29
CA TYR A 465 -4.00 14.95 -16.42
C TYR A 465 -3.49 15.82 -15.29
N GLU A 466 -3.28 17.09 -15.60
CA GLU A 466 -2.68 18.06 -14.70
C GLU A 466 -3.36 19.42 -14.78
N PHE A 467 -3.06 20.29 -13.83
CA PHE A 467 -3.45 21.68 -13.84
C PHE A 467 -2.94 22.36 -15.10
N ASN A 468 -3.83 23.05 -15.86
CA ASN A 468 -3.44 23.78 -17.04
C ASN A 468 -2.90 25.17 -16.66
N ASN A 469 -1.60 25.36 -16.80
CA ASN A 469 -0.89 26.60 -16.42
C ASN A 469 -1.39 27.84 -17.18
N ALA A 470 -2.13 27.72 -18.28
CA ALA A 470 -2.76 28.85 -18.96
C ALA A 470 -3.80 29.59 -18.07
N TYR A 471 -4.34 28.90 -17.06
CA TYR A 471 -5.30 29.45 -16.11
C TYR A 471 -4.66 29.90 -14.78
N LEU A 472 -3.37 29.71 -14.59
CA LEU A 472 -2.64 29.98 -13.35
C LEU A 472 -2.88 31.39 -12.81
N ARG A 473 -2.68 32.39 -13.68
CA ARG A 473 -2.80 33.81 -13.30
C ARG A 473 -4.22 34.16 -12.82
N GLN A 474 -5.23 33.74 -13.55
CA GLN A 474 -6.64 34.04 -13.24
C GLN A 474 -7.06 33.38 -11.92
N MET A 475 -6.60 32.15 -11.68
CA MET A 475 -6.85 31.42 -10.43
C MET A 475 -6.22 32.14 -9.24
N GLN A 476 -4.96 32.56 -9.37
CA GLN A 476 -4.25 33.27 -8.30
C GLN A 476 -4.85 34.65 -8.00
N GLU A 477 -5.21 35.42 -9.01
CA GLU A 477 -5.88 36.73 -8.86
C GLU A 477 -7.24 36.59 -8.16
N ALA A 478 -7.92 35.44 -8.32
CA ALA A 478 -9.19 35.13 -7.65
C ALA A 478 -9.06 34.52 -6.26
N GLY A 479 -7.84 34.22 -5.79
CA GLY A 479 -7.58 33.75 -4.42
C GLY A 479 -7.22 32.27 -4.27
N LEU A 480 -7.06 31.51 -5.35
CA LEU A 480 -6.49 30.17 -5.32
C LEU A 480 -4.95 30.29 -5.37
N LYS A 481 -4.27 30.03 -4.27
CA LYS A 481 -2.81 30.08 -4.21
C LYS A 481 -2.19 28.78 -4.70
N VAL A 482 -1.26 28.87 -5.65
CA VAL A 482 -0.36 27.76 -5.98
C VAL A 482 0.77 27.75 -4.97
N SER A 483 0.86 26.71 -4.17
CA SER A 483 1.80 26.59 -3.06
C SER A 483 2.86 25.51 -3.25
N GLY A 484 2.72 24.67 -4.27
CA GLY A 484 3.72 23.70 -4.69
C GLY A 484 3.85 23.62 -6.19
N VAL A 485 5.08 23.61 -6.69
CA VAL A 485 5.40 23.54 -8.12
C VAL A 485 6.58 22.60 -8.35
N ASN A 486 6.49 21.75 -9.37
CA ASN A 486 7.65 20.96 -9.79
C ASN A 486 8.74 21.90 -10.34
N PRO A 487 9.96 21.90 -9.79
CA PRO A 487 11.00 22.85 -10.19
C PRO A 487 11.53 22.64 -11.61
N ASP A 488 11.40 21.42 -12.15
CA ASP A 488 11.97 21.05 -13.46
C ASP A 488 10.99 21.33 -14.61
N THR A 489 9.68 21.16 -14.35
CA THR A 489 8.63 21.26 -15.38
C THR A 489 7.71 22.48 -15.22
N GLY A 490 7.70 23.11 -14.05
CA GLY A 490 6.77 24.18 -13.72
C GLY A 490 5.31 23.74 -13.50
N LEU A 491 5.05 22.44 -13.40
CA LEU A 491 3.71 21.91 -13.17
C LEU A 491 3.23 22.18 -11.75
N VAL A 492 1.96 22.51 -11.60
CA VAL A 492 1.34 22.79 -10.30
C VAL A 492 1.10 21.50 -9.54
N GLU A 493 1.66 21.40 -8.33
CA GLU A 493 1.59 20.22 -7.47
C GLU A 493 0.67 20.40 -6.27
N ILE A 494 0.51 21.62 -5.75
CA ILE A 494 -0.32 21.93 -4.59
C ILE A 494 -1.08 23.24 -4.83
N VAL A 495 -2.36 23.24 -4.48
CA VAL A 495 -3.19 24.45 -4.42
C VAL A 495 -3.80 24.63 -3.04
N GLU A 496 -3.95 25.90 -2.62
CA GLU A 496 -4.52 26.31 -1.33
C GLU A 496 -5.51 27.44 -1.52
N ILE A 497 -6.44 27.60 -0.57
CA ILE A 497 -7.24 28.81 -0.41
C ILE A 497 -6.88 29.45 0.94
N PRO A 498 -6.01 30.47 0.97
CA PRO A 498 -5.49 31.05 2.23
C PRO A 498 -6.54 31.68 3.14
N SER A 499 -7.67 32.12 2.57
CA SER A 499 -8.80 32.69 3.34
C SER A 499 -9.66 31.63 4.04
N HIS A 500 -9.46 30.33 3.71
CA HIS A 500 -10.17 29.21 4.30
C HIS A 500 -9.39 28.66 5.49
N PRO A 501 -10.05 28.19 6.58
CA PRO A 501 -9.36 27.65 7.77
C PRO A 501 -8.36 26.54 7.45
N PHE A 502 -8.72 25.61 6.57
CA PHE A 502 -7.85 24.58 6.03
C PHE A 502 -8.39 24.11 4.68
N PHE A 503 -7.78 24.55 3.60
CA PHE A 503 -8.11 24.10 2.25
C PHE A 503 -6.82 23.85 1.48
N ILE A 504 -6.48 22.59 1.28
CA ILE A 504 -5.28 22.17 0.57
C ILE A 504 -5.60 21.00 -0.36
N ALA A 505 -4.98 20.99 -1.53
CA ALA A 505 -5.11 19.87 -2.44
C ALA A 505 -3.80 19.61 -3.19
N THR A 506 -3.47 18.34 -3.40
CA THR A 506 -2.21 17.87 -3.98
C THR A 506 -2.45 17.04 -5.23
N GLN A 507 -1.61 17.23 -6.27
CA GLN A 507 -1.64 16.38 -7.46
C GLN A 507 -0.97 15.02 -7.18
N PHE A 508 -0.01 14.98 -6.29
CA PHE A 508 0.64 13.77 -5.81
C PHE A 508 -0.18 13.04 -4.73
N HIS A 509 0.29 11.86 -4.37
CA HIS A 509 -0.31 10.94 -3.39
C HIS A 509 0.51 10.91 -2.09
N PRO A 510 0.26 11.83 -1.14
CA PRO A 510 1.04 11.88 0.11
C PRO A 510 0.80 10.66 1.01
N GLU A 511 -0.33 9.96 0.83
CA GLU A 511 -0.67 8.76 1.58
C GLU A 511 0.35 7.64 1.46
N TYR A 512 1.11 7.58 0.37
CA TYR A 512 2.10 6.53 0.17
C TYR A 512 3.33 6.64 1.09
N LYS A 513 3.55 7.80 1.71
CA LYS A 513 4.70 8.03 2.61
C LYS A 513 4.36 8.04 4.10
N SER A 514 3.10 7.79 4.45
CA SER A 514 2.67 7.77 5.85
C SER A 514 3.02 6.46 6.54
N THR A 515 3.65 6.52 7.70
CA THR A 515 3.95 5.37 8.55
C THR A 515 3.52 5.64 10.00
N PRO A 516 3.39 4.62 10.87
CA PRO A 516 3.12 4.81 12.29
C PRO A 516 4.15 5.70 13.01
N GLU A 517 5.42 5.58 12.64
CA GLU A 517 6.53 6.32 13.24
C GLU A 517 6.72 7.71 12.61
N HIS A 518 6.37 7.84 11.32
CA HIS A 518 6.47 9.09 10.56
C HIS A 518 5.15 9.37 9.84
N PRO A 519 4.10 9.82 10.57
CA PRO A 519 2.82 10.18 9.99
C PRO A 519 2.98 11.32 8.99
N GLN A 520 2.32 11.21 7.85
CA GLN A 520 2.43 12.19 6.78
C GLN A 520 1.87 13.57 7.24
N PRO A 521 2.66 14.65 7.14
CA PRO A 521 2.34 15.93 7.76
C PRO A 521 1.00 16.55 7.32
N LEU A 522 0.61 16.42 6.03
CA LEU A 522 -0.66 16.97 5.54
C LEU A 522 -1.86 16.30 6.22
N PHE A 523 -1.82 14.97 6.42
CA PHE A 523 -2.87 14.24 7.13
C PHE A 523 -2.91 14.63 8.61
N VAL A 524 -1.76 14.80 9.26
CA VAL A 524 -1.68 15.23 10.67
C VAL A 524 -2.35 16.57 10.86
N HIS A 525 -2.02 17.56 10.00
CA HIS A 525 -2.59 18.90 10.09
C HIS A 525 -4.06 18.96 9.66
N PHE A 526 -4.46 18.13 8.70
CA PHE A 526 -5.87 18.00 8.32
C PHE A 526 -6.73 17.48 9.49
N VAL A 527 -6.30 16.40 10.16
CA VAL A 527 -7.01 15.89 11.35
C VAL A 527 -7.03 16.94 12.47
N LYS A 528 -5.92 17.65 12.68
CA LYS A 528 -5.89 18.77 13.64
C LYS A 528 -6.90 19.86 13.29
N ALA A 529 -6.96 20.29 12.03
CA ALA A 529 -7.94 21.30 11.61
C ALA A 529 -9.40 20.84 11.81
N CYS A 530 -9.67 19.53 11.60
CA CYS A 530 -10.98 18.95 11.92
C CYS A 530 -11.30 19.03 13.42
N MET A 531 -10.32 18.79 14.29
CA MET A 531 -10.49 18.93 15.74
C MET A 531 -10.74 20.39 16.15
N ASP A 532 -10.01 21.34 15.56
CA ASP A 532 -10.12 22.77 15.87
C ASP A 532 -11.48 23.36 15.43
N ARG A 533 -12.15 22.75 14.45
CA ARG A 533 -13.51 23.13 14.00
C ARG A 533 -14.60 22.69 14.96
N ARG A 534 -14.45 21.57 15.66
CA ARG A 534 -15.43 20.95 16.55
C ARG A 534 -15.53 21.69 17.90
#